data_6f0dfe4fa13899abc415ca00ff017154
#
_entry.id   6f0dfe4fa13899abc415ca00ff017154
#
_cell.length_a   1.000
_cell.length_b   1.000
_cell.length_c   1.000
_cell.angle_alpha   90.00
_cell.angle_beta   90.00
_cell.angle_gamma   90.00
#
_symmetry.space_group_name_H-M   'P 1'
#
loop_
_entity.id
_entity.type
_entity.pdbx_description
1 polymer ?
#
loop_
_entity_poly.entity_id
_entity_poly.type
_entity_poly.pdbx_seq_one_letter_code
_entity_poly.pdbx_strand_id
1 'polypeptide(L)'
;VKDISTQMDLEYKPLKVLTLKGSFQYRSANTLREHKIHEFSNQAEAYRADYSQAIIDNNRFLFQNPSLPTANPYSILPEGGFYNTNEADLRHTYFRATADYSPKLGLDHVVNFFAGFEINKVDRKMRLNEGWGYLWDKGGVVVTHPDLTYYLKEQGEVYYDYAEGRDRRISSFINSAYSFKGKYIVNAGFRYDGS
;
A
#
# COMPACT_ATOMS: atom_id res chain seq x y z
N VAL A 1 9.75 -6.69 6.54
CA VAL A 1 9.59 -5.32 6.01
C VAL A 1 10.94 -4.84 5.50
N LYS A 2 10.97 -4.30 4.28
CA LYS A 2 12.11 -3.57 3.73
C LYS A 2 11.62 -2.16 3.41
N ASP A 3 12.26 -1.13 3.98
CA ASP A 3 11.91 0.27 3.77
C ASP A 3 13.20 1.07 3.55
N ILE A 4 13.31 1.67 2.38
CA ILE A 4 14.45 2.47 1.98
C ILE A 4 13.93 3.87 1.63
N SER A 5 14.47 4.88 2.26
CA SER A 5 14.17 6.27 1.99
C SER A 5 15.46 7.05 1.72
N THR A 6 15.45 7.83 0.68
CA THR A 6 16.56 8.71 0.30
C THR A 6 16.01 10.11 0.08
N GLN A 7 16.70 11.10 0.61
CA GLN A 7 16.40 12.52 0.40
C GLN A 7 17.67 13.25 -0.04
N MET A 8 17.50 14.18 -0.97
CA MET A 8 18.54 15.07 -1.44
C MET A 8 17.99 16.50 -1.46
N ASP A 9 18.71 17.40 -0.85
CA ASP A 9 18.39 18.81 -0.80
C ASP A 9 19.52 19.61 -1.44
N LEU A 10 19.17 20.58 -2.28
CA LEU A 10 20.09 21.49 -2.95
C LEU A 10 19.66 22.93 -2.65
N GLU A 11 20.60 23.76 -2.26
CA GLU A 11 20.42 25.19 -2.13
C GLU A 11 21.41 25.92 -3.02
N TYR A 12 20.90 26.87 -3.81
CA TYR A 12 21.72 27.70 -4.69
C TYR A 12 21.34 29.18 -4.55
N LYS A 13 22.34 30.04 -4.34
CA LYS A 13 22.16 31.49 -4.17
C LYS A 13 22.85 32.25 -5.31
N PRO A 14 22.18 32.38 -6.48
CA PRO A 14 22.75 33.11 -7.63
C PRO A 14 22.96 34.60 -7.33
N LEU A 15 22.11 35.14 -6.46
CA LEU A 15 22.18 36.54 -6.03
C LEU A 15 22.00 36.62 -4.49
N LYS A 16 22.49 37.72 -3.87
CA LYS A 16 22.30 37.91 -2.42
C LYS A 16 20.83 38.03 -1.99
N VAL A 17 19.95 38.34 -2.95
CA VAL A 17 18.51 38.56 -2.75
C VAL A 17 17.66 37.38 -3.26
N LEU A 18 18.28 36.35 -3.85
CA LEU A 18 17.57 35.21 -4.44
C LEU A 18 18.18 33.91 -3.94
N THR A 19 17.34 33.08 -3.32
CA THR A 19 17.68 31.72 -2.91
C THR A 19 16.77 30.72 -3.62
N LEU A 20 17.36 29.78 -4.31
CA LEU A 20 16.66 28.65 -4.94
C LEU A 20 16.93 27.39 -4.13
N LYS A 21 15.88 26.61 -3.86
CA LYS A 21 16.00 25.33 -3.18
C LYS A 21 15.29 24.25 -3.97
N GLY A 22 15.91 23.08 -4.05
CA GLY A 22 15.35 21.88 -4.61
C GLY A 22 15.43 20.75 -3.60
N SER A 23 14.33 20.02 -3.41
CA SER A 23 14.28 18.81 -2.59
C SER A 23 13.75 17.66 -3.44
N PHE A 24 14.42 16.53 -3.37
CA PHE A 24 13.98 15.28 -3.98
C PHE A 24 13.95 14.20 -2.92
N GLN A 25 12.84 13.48 -2.84
CA GLN A 25 12.70 12.33 -1.95
C GLN A 25 12.18 11.13 -2.73
N TYR A 26 12.80 9.98 -2.47
CA TYR A 26 12.34 8.68 -2.95
C TYR A 26 12.24 7.72 -1.77
N ARG A 27 11.11 7.01 -1.67
CA ARG A 27 10.89 5.94 -0.70
C ARG A 27 10.34 4.71 -1.39
N SER A 28 10.91 3.57 -1.07
CA SER A 28 10.41 2.26 -1.49
C SER A 28 10.25 1.37 -0.26
N ALA A 29 9.04 0.95 0.00
CA ALA A 29 8.75 0.04 1.10
C ALA A 29 8.06 -1.21 0.57
N ASN A 30 8.53 -2.37 1.00
CA ASN A 30 7.93 -3.67 0.75
C ASN A 30 7.65 -4.35 2.09
N THR A 31 6.43 -4.82 2.27
CA THR A 31 6.01 -5.57 3.44
C THR A 31 5.46 -6.90 2.98
N LEU A 32 6.05 -7.99 3.43
CA LEU A 32 5.55 -9.35 3.26
C LEU A 32 5.11 -9.88 4.62
N ARG A 33 3.87 -10.31 4.70
CA ARG A 33 3.32 -11.09 5.82
C ARG A 33 3.07 -12.49 5.31
N GLU A 34 3.58 -13.47 6.06
CA GLU A 34 3.39 -14.88 5.79
C GLU A 34 2.65 -15.51 6.97
N HIS A 35 1.65 -16.32 6.68
CA HIS A 35 0.98 -17.16 7.66
C HIS A 35 1.06 -18.60 7.18
N LYS A 36 1.78 -19.41 7.94
CA LYS A 36 2.08 -20.82 7.65
C LYS A 36 1.31 -21.70 8.60
N ILE A 37 0.43 -22.51 8.06
CA ILE A 37 -0.38 -23.49 8.79
C ILE A 37 0.04 -24.86 8.31
N HIS A 38 0.62 -25.64 9.22
CA HIS A 38 1.08 -26.99 8.91
C HIS A 38 -0.11 -27.95 8.73
N GLU A 39 0.11 -28.99 7.94
CA GLU A 39 -0.85 -30.03 7.63
C GLU A 39 -1.42 -30.79 8.84
N PHE A 40 -0.61 -30.90 9.92
CA PHE A 40 -1.01 -31.57 11.17
C PHE A 40 -1.48 -30.58 12.25
N SER A 41 -1.79 -29.35 11.86
CA SER A 41 -2.37 -28.38 12.79
C SER A 41 -3.84 -28.64 13.02
N ASN A 42 -4.37 -28.28 14.18
CA ASN A 42 -5.79 -28.38 14.48
C ASN A 42 -6.67 -27.67 13.44
N GLN A 43 -6.15 -26.60 12.85
CA GLN A 43 -6.88 -25.87 11.81
C GLN A 43 -6.98 -26.68 10.52
N ALA A 44 -5.89 -27.26 10.02
CA ALA A 44 -5.92 -28.11 8.83
C ALA A 44 -6.71 -29.40 9.07
N GLU A 45 -6.58 -30.00 10.25
CA GLU A 45 -7.36 -31.18 10.64
C GLU A 45 -8.87 -30.90 10.71
N ALA A 46 -9.28 -29.71 11.14
CA ALA A 46 -10.68 -29.32 11.16
C ALA A 46 -11.32 -29.35 9.75
N TYR A 47 -10.57 -28.98 8.71
CA TYR A 47 -11.03 -29.07 7.32
C TYR A 47 -11.15 -30.51 6.80
N ARG A 48 -10.45 -31.46 7.43
CA ARG A 48 -10.43 -32.89 7.03
C ARG A 48 -11.28 -33.82 7.91
N ALA A 49 -11.82 -33.29 9.01
CA ALA A 49 -12.54 -34.11 9.98
C ALA A 49 -13.85 -34.64 9.39
N ASP A 50 -13.85 -35.94 9.10
CA ASP A 50 -14.97 -36.74 8.53
C ASP A 50 -15.08 -38.15 9.11
N TYR A 51 -14.52 -38.36 10.32
CA TYR A 51 -14.34 -39.69 10.94
C TYR A 51 -15.65 -40.40 11.34
N SER A 52 -16.76 -39.69 11.43
CA SER A 52 -18.05 -40.22 11.76
C SER A 52 -19.18 -39.34 11.22
N GLN A 53 -20.37 -39.93 11.04
CA GLN A 53 -21.55 -39.21 10.55
C GLN A 53 -21.88 -37.99 11.43
N ALA A 54 -21.75 -38.12 12.74
CA ALA A 54 -21.99 -36.98 13.65
C ALA A 54 -21.00 -35.81 13.45
N ILE A 55 -19.76 -36.10 13.07
CA ILE A 55 -18.76 -35.09 12.73
C ILE A 55 -19.09 -34.50 11.36
N ILE A 56 -19.38 -35.30 10.36
CA ILE A 56 -19.77 -34.86 9.01
C ILE A 56 -20.95 -33.88 9.09
N ASP A 57 -22.00 -34.25 9.83
CA ASP A 57 -23.22 -33.43 9.96
C ASP A 57 -23.00 -32.09 10.64
N ASN A 58 -21.92 -31.95 11.42
CA ASN A 58 -21.60 -30.74 12.19
C ASN A 58 -20.37 -29.99 11.65
N ASN A 59 -19.60 -30.56 10.73
CA ASN A 59 -18.39 -29.94 10.21
C ASN A 59 -18.70 -28.96 9.06
N ARG A 60 -18.78 -27.68 9.37
CA ARG A 60 -19.04 -26.59 8.42
C ARG A 60 -17.95 -26.37 7.37
N PHE A 61 -16.77 -27.00 7.52
CA PHE A 61 -15.66 -26.87 6.57
C PHE A 61 -15.71 -27.89 5.45
N LEU A 62 -16.62 -28.89 5.52
CA LEU A 62 -16.82 -29.83 4.43
C LEU A 62 -17.66 -29.19 3.32
N PHE A 63 -17.32 -29.51 2.10
CA PHE A 63 -18.03 -29.05 0.91
C PHE A 63 -19.16 -29.99 0.52
N GLN A 64 -20.38 -29.48 0.40
CA GLN A 64 -21.52 -30.16 -0.18
C GLN A 64 -21.60 -29.80 -1.66
N ASN A 65 -21.32 -30.75 -2.54
CA ASN A 65 -21.43 -30.51 -3.97
C ASN A 65 -22.91 -30.25 -4.37
N PRO A 66 -23.24 -29.05 -4.90
CA PRO A 66 -24.62 -28.72 -5.29
C PRO A 66 -25.21 -29.66 -6.37
N SER A 67 -24.37 -30.28 -7.19
CA SER A 67 -24.77 -31.23 -8.23
C SER A 67 -25.07 -32.62 -7.67
N LEU A 68 -24.68 -32.89 -6.42
CA LEU A 68 -24.84 -34.19 -5.74
C LEU A 68 -25.37 -33.98 -4.30
N PRO A 69 -26.59 -33.44 -4.14
CA PRO A 69 -27.09 -33.02 -2.84
C PRO A 69 -27.35 -34.17 -1.84
N THR A 70 -27.39 -35.40 -2.33
CA THR A 70 -27.59 -36.60 -1.50
C THR A 70 -26.29 -37.31 -1.14
N ALA A 71 -25.15 -36.88 -1.70
CA ALA A 71 -23.84 -37.41 -1.34
C ALA A 71 -23.37 -36.80 -0.02
N ASN A 72 -22.51 -37.52 0.71
CA ASN A 72 -21.89 -36.95 1.89
C ASN A 72 -20.98 -35.77 1.51
N PRO A 73 -20.95 -34.70 2.32
CA PRO A 73 -19.95 -33.65 2.20
C PRO A 73 -18.54 -34.21 2.33
N TYR A 74 -17.57 -33.56 1.68
CA TYR A 74 -16.18 -34.00 1.67
C TYR A 74 -15.22 -32.82 1.86
N SER A 75 -13.98 -33.12 2.25
CA SER A 75 -12.95 -32.11 2.46
C SER A 75 -12.45 -31.51 1.14
N ILE A 76 -12.35 -30.19 1.10
CA ILE A 76 -11.68 -29.45 0.03
C ILE A 76 -10.16 -29.38 0.27
N LEU A 77 -9.71 -29.72 1.47
CA LEU A 77 -8.31 -29.82 1.83
C LEU A 77 -7.91 -31.29 2.03
N PRO A 78 -7.73 -32.07 0.94
CA PRO A 78 -7.46 -33.52 1.07
C PRO A 78 -6.11 -33.77 1.76
N GLU A 79 -5.10 -32.96 1.45
CA GLU A 79 -3.75 -33.03 2.04
C GLU A 79 -3.21 -31.61 2.26
N GLY A 80 -2.13 -31.51 3.05
CA GLY A 80 -1.40 -30.28 3.26
C GLY A 80 -2.06 -29.31 4.25
N GLY A 81 -1.43 -28.19 4.39
CA GLY A 81 -1.89 -27.07 5.21
C GLY A 81 -2.12 -25.82 4.35
N PHE A 82 -1.87 -24.66 4.94
CA PHE A 82 -2.07 -23.40 4.25
C PHE A 82 -0.78 -22.57 4.23
N TYR A 83 -0.60 -21.84 3.14
CA TYR A 83 0.44 -20.82 3.03
C TYR A 83 -0.17 -19.51 2.52
N ASN A 84 -0.50 -18.63 3.45
CA ASN A 84 -1.15 -17.37 3.13
C ASN A 84 -0.10 -16.26 3.13
N THR A 85 -0.11 -15.44 2.07
CA THR A 85 0.78 -14.29 1.94
C THR A 85 -0.02 -13.03 1.69
N ASN A 86 0.41 -11.94 2.34
CA ASN A 86 -0.07 -10.59 2.07
C ASN A 86 1.16 -9.71 1.83
N GLU A 87 1.30 -9.25 0.59
CA GLU A 87 2.40 -8.41 0.15
C GLU A 87 1.89 -7.01 -0.17
N ALA A 88 2.54 -6.00 0.40
CA ALA A 88 2.24 -4.60 0.15
C ALA A 88 3.51 -3.87 -0.30
N ASP A 89 3.45 -3.29 -1.50
CA ASP A 89 4.47 -2.42 -2.06
C ASP A 89 4.03 -0.96 -2.03
N LEU A 90 4.93 -0.08 -1.62
CA LEU A 90 4.76 1.36 -1.70
C LEU A 90 5.98 1.96 -2.41
N ARG A 91 5.72 2.80 -3.39
CA ARG A 91 6.73 3.69 -4.00
C ARG A 91 6.25 5.11 -3.90
N HIS A 92 7.05 5.97 -3.30
CA HIS A 92 6.78 7.38 -3.16
C HIS A 92 7.92 8.20 -3.75
N THR A 93 7.58 9.11 -4.63
CA THR A 93 8.50 10.09 -5.20
C THR A 93 7.95 11.48 -4.92
N TYR A 94 8.74 12.31 -4.30
CA TYR A 94 8.42 13.70 -4.02
C TYR A 94 9.52 14.59 -4.57
N PHE A 95 9.10 15.65 -5.23
CA PHE A 95 9.97 16.73 -5.69
C PHE A 95 9.37 18.05 -5.31
N ARG A 96 10.21 18.96 -4.81
CA ARG A 96 9.84 20.35 -4.49
C ARG A 96 10.93 21.28 -4.97
N ALA A 97 10.54 22.34 -5.67
CA ALA A 97 11.40 23.47 -5.98
C ALA A 97 10.80 24.75 -5.39
N THR A 98 11.64 25.58 -4.79
CA THR A 98 11.21 26.87 -4.23
C THR A 98 12.19 27.97 -4.58
N ALA A 99 11.66 29.17 -4.68
CA ALA A 99 12.42 30.40 -4.87
C ALA A 99 12.00 31.40 -3.79
N ASP A 100 12.98 31.93 -3.09
CA ASP A 100 12.84 33.05 -2.14
C ASP A 100 13.54 34.27 -2.72
N TYR A 101 12.80 35.34 -2.93
CA TYR A 101 13.30 36.58 -3.52
C TYR A 101 12.96 37.76 -2.63
N SER A 102 14.00 38.38 -2.08
CA SER A 102 13.91 39.52 -1.13
C SER A 102 14.67 40.72 -1.66
N PRO A 103 14.11 41.47 -2.64
CA PRO A 103 14.76 42.63 -3.23
C PRO A 103 14.87 43.77 -2.21
N LYS A 104 15.96 44.55 -2.32
CA LYS A 104 16.14 45.78 -1.52
C LYS A 104 15.49 46.96 -2.26
N LEU A 105 14.40 47.48 -1.72
CA LEU A 105 13.64 48.59 -2.32
C LEU A 105 13.80 49.90 -1.53
N GLY A 106 15.00 50.19 -1.03
CA GLY A 106 15.30 51.38 -0.17
C GLY A 106 15.24 51.04 1.31
N LEU A 107 15.16 52.04 2.17
CA LEU A 107 15.23 51.89 3.63
C LEU A 107 13.86 51.60 4.26
N ASP A 108 12.78 52.09 3.64
CA ASP A 108 11.44 52.03 4.20
C ASP A 108 10.60 50.87 3.69
N HIS A 109 11.06 50.17 2.65
CA HIS A 109 10.30 49.13 1.97
C HIS A 109 10.99 47.76 2.09
N VAL A 110 10.31 46.80 2.66
CA VAL A 110 10.75 45.41 2.70
C VAL A 110 9.74 44.56 1.94
N VAL A 111 10.22 43.80 0.96
CA VAL A 111 9.41 42.90 0.15
C VAL A 111 10.02 41.50 0.19
N ASN A 112 9.18 40.49 0.31
CA ASN A 112 9.58 39.10 0.19
C ASN A 112 8.58 38.39 -0.73
N PHE A 113 9.11 37.65 -1.68
CA PHE A 113 8.34 36.74 -2.53
C PHE A 113 8.85 35.30 -2.32
N PHE A 114 7.96 34.42 -2.03
CA PHE A 114 8.23 32.99 -1.90
C PHE A 114 7.34 32.21 -2.83
N ALA A 115 7.91 31.55 -3.82
CA ALA A 115 7.19 30.74 -4.78
C ALA A 115 7.71 29.30 -4.76
N GLY A 116 6.84 28.35 -5.08
CA GLY A 116 7.22 26.94 -5.12
C GLY A 116 6.33 26.11 -6.01
N PHE A 117 6.90 24.97 -6.36
CA PHE A 117 6.26 23.93 -7.15
C PHE A 117 6.56 22.57 -6.52
N GLU A 118 5.56 21.70 -6.46
CA GLU A 118 5.65 20.37 -5.85
C GLU A 118 5.06 19.32 -6.77
N ILE A 119 5.72 18.17 -6.83
CA ILE A 119 5.19 16.94 -7.43
C ILE A 119 5.21 15.84 -6.38
N ASN A 120 4.09 15.18 -6.19
CA ASN A 120 3.95 14.04 -5.31
C ASN A 120 3.37 12.86 -6.07
N LYS A 121 4.10 11.73 -6.10
CA LYS A 121 3.68 10.49 -6.76
C LYS A 121 3.74 9.35 -5.76
N VAL A 122 2.61 8.68 -5.53
CA VAL A 122 2.53 7.50 -4.68
C VAL A 122 1.91 6.36 -5.47
N ASP A 123 2.63 5.26 -5.58
CA ASP A 123 2.14 4.00 -6.13
C ASP A 123 2.05 2.98 -4.99
N ARG A 124 0.90 2.33 -4.88
CA ARG A 124 0.64 1.25 -3.92
C ARG A 124 0.17 0.03 -4.67
N LYS A 125 0.69 -1.13 -4.27
CA LYS A 125 0.22 -2.43 -4.76
C LYS A 125 0.03 -3.32 -3.56
N MET A 126 -1.06 -4.07 -3.55
CA MET A 126 -1.35 -5.08 -2.55
C MET A 126 -1.68 -6.38 -3.26
N ARG A 127 -1.10 -7.47 -2.79
CA ARG A 127 -1.34 -8.82 -3.28
C ARG A 127 -1.66 -9.70 -2.09
N LEU A 128 -2.80 -10.35 -2.16
CA LEU A 128 -3.20 -11.39 -1.24
C LEU A 128 -3.15 -12.72 -1.98
N ASN A 129 -2.58 -13.73 -1.36
CA ASN A 129 -2.64 -15.10 -1.85
C ASN A 129 -2.92 -16.03 -0.67
N GLU A 130 -3.95 -16.88 -0.82
CA GLU A 130 -4.30 -17.94 0.10
C GLU A 130 -3.96 -19.29 -0.54
N GLY A 131 -2.81 -19.83 -0.16
CA GLY A 131 -2.33 -21.12 -0.67
C GLY A 131 -2.93 -22.27 0.11
N TRP A 132 -3.76 -23.06 -0.56
CA TRP A 132 -4.40 -24.26 -0.04
C TRP A 132 -3.64 -25.52 -0.42
N GLY A 133 -3.57 -26.50 0.47
CA GLY A 133 -2.97 -27.81 0.20
C GLY A 133 -1.43 -27.78 0.14
N TYR A 134 -0.80 -26.91 0.89
CA TYR A 134 0.64 -26.74 0.90
C TYR A 134 1.32 -27.80 1.77
N LEU A 135 2.14 -28.66 1.13
CA LEU A 135 2.86 -29.75 1.79
C LEU A 135 4.23 -29.26 2.25
N TRP A 136 4.31 -28.87 3.50
CA TRP A 136 5.54 -28.34 4.11
C TRP A 136 6.68 -29.34 4.12
N ASP A 137 6.39 -30.59 4.42
CA ASP A 137 7.37 -31.69 4.50
C ASP A 137 7.90 -32.12 3.12
N LYS A 138 7.20 -31.77 2.03
CA LYS A 138 7.58 -32.11 0.66
C LYS A 138 8.10 -30.91 -0.12
N GLY A 139 8.69 -29.91 0.56
CA GLY A 139 9.33 -28.75 -0.08
C GLY A 139 8.34 -27.79 -0.72
N GLY A 140 7.08 -27.76 -0.29
CA GLY A 140 6.09 -26.79 -0.75
C GLY A 140 5.33 -27.24 -2.01
N VAL A 141 5.21 -28.51 -2.26
CA VAL A 141 4.28 -29.05 -3.28
C VAL A 141 2.86 -28.71 -2.89
N VAL A 142 2.05 -28.31 -3.85
CA VAL A 142 0.65 -27.92 -3.64
C VAL A 142 -0.26 -29.02 -4.15
N VAL A 143 -1.18 -29.49 -3.30
CA VAL A 143 -2.24 -30.44 -3.63
C VAL A 143 -3.59 -29.75 -3.45
N THR A 144 -4.28 -29.44 -4.55
CA THR A 144 -5.58 -28.77 -4.52
C THR A 144 -6.69 -29.69 -4.97
N HIS A 145 -7.86 -29.56 -4.34
CA HIS A 145 -9.06 -30.26 -4.81
C HIS A 145 -9.66 -29.53 -6.02
N PRO A 146 -10.17 -30.24 -7.05
CA PRO A 146 -10.80 -29.61 -8.22
C PRO A 146 -11.95 -28.66 -7.87
N ASP A 147 -12.72 -28.95 -6.81
CA ASP A 147 -13.86 -28.13 -6.39
C ASP A 147 -13.50 -26.96 -5.46
N LEU A 148 -12.22 -26.72 -5.20
CA LEU A 148 -11.77 -25.62 -4.33
C LEU A 148 -12.35 -24.26 -4.77
N THR A 149 -12.40 -24.00 -6.07
CA THR A 149 -12.92 -22.73 -6.60
C THR A 149 -14.41 -22.56 -6.31
N TYR A 150 -15.19 -23.65 -6.38
CA TYR A 150 -16.62 -23.64 -6.05
C TYR A 150 -16.83 -23.40 -4.56
N TYR A 151 -16.08 -24.10 -3.71
CA TYR A 151 -16.10 -23.92 -2.27
C TYR A 151 -15.82 -22.48 -1.87
N LEU A 152 -14.73 -21.88 -2.35
CA LEU A 152 -14.36 -20.51 -2.04
C LEU A 152 -15.43 -19.49 -2.48
N LYS A 153 -16.02 -19.72 -3.66
CA LYS A 153 -17.12 -18.89 -4.15
C LYS A 153 -18.35 -18.94 -3.25
N GLU A 154 -18.70 -20.12 -2.73
CA GLU A 154 -19.82 -20.29 -1.80
C GLU A 154 -19.55 -19.61 -0.46
N GLN A 155 -18.32 -19.66 0.02
CA GLN A 155 -17.90 -18.99 1.26
C GLN A 155 -17.72 -17.47 1.08
N GLY A 156 -17.75 -16.94 -0.15
CA GLY A 156 -17.49 -15.54 -0.44
C GLY A 156 -16.02 -15.17 -0.27
N GLU A 157 -15.13 -16.16 -0.32
CA GLU A 157 -13.68 -15.98 -0.18
C GLU A 157 -12.98 -15.96 -1.53
N VAL A 158 -11.82 -15.33 -1.58
CA VAL A 158 -10.95 -15.28 -2.76
C VAL A 158 -9.57 -15.82 -2.39
N TYR A 159 -9.05 -16.75 -3.19
CA TYR A 159 -7.70 -17.30 -2.97
C TYR A 159 -6.57 -16.37 -3.47
N TYR A 160 -6.92 -15.36 -4.27
CA TYR A 160 -5.99 -14.37 -4.79
C TYR A 160 -6.70 -13.03 -4.96
N ASP A 161 -6.10 -11.97 -4.46
CA ASP A 161 -6.57 -10.59 -4.66
C ASP A 161 -5.41 -9.67 -5.04
N TYR A 162 -5.70 -8.70 -5.89
CA TYR A 162 -4.75 -7.71 -6.34
C TYR A 162 -5.40 -6.33 -6.37
N ALA A 163 -4.80 -5.40 -5.64
CA ALA A 163 -5.21 -4.01 -5.66
C ALA A 163 -4.03 -3.10 -6.03
N GLU A 164 -4.30 -2.09 -6.86
CA GLU A 164 -3.35 -1.07 -7.24
C GLU A 164 -3.95 0.32 -7.00
N GLY A 165 -3.22 1.18 -6.30
CA GLY A 165 -3.57 2.56 -6.07
C GLY A 165 -2.48 3.49 -6.60
N ARG A 166 -2.89 4.56 -7.29
CA ARG A 166 -1.99 5.61 -7.79
C ARG A 166 -2.49 6.96 -7.34
N ASP A 167 -1.62 7.73 -6.73
CA ASP A 167 -1.88 9.10 -6.32
C ASP A 167 -0.85 10.01 -7.01
N ARG A 168 -1.33 11.01 -7.72
CA ARG A 168 -0.52 11.97 -8.48
C ARG A 168 -0.98 13.36 -8.12
N ARG A 169 -0.11 14.17 -7.53
CA ARG A 169 -0.44 15.54 -7.18
C ARG A 169 0.63 16.48 -7.70
N ILE A 170 0.18 17.60 -8.23
CA ILE A 170 1.01 18.72 -8.65
C ILE A 170 0.47 19.93 -7.94
N SER A 171 1.34 20.68 -7.30
CA SER A 171 0.97 21.90 -6.59
C SER A 171 1.91 23.04 -6.97
N SER A 172 1.38 24.23 -7.07
CA SER A 172 2.16 25.46 -7.18
C SER A 172 1.63 26.52 -6.20
N PHE A 173 2.52 27.30 -5.65
CA PHE A 173 2.14 28.34 -4.71
C PHE A 173 3.05 29.56 -4.82
N ILE A 174 2.50 30.70 -4.46
CA ILE A 174 3.21 31.94 -4.30
C ILE A 174 2.70 32.66 -3.06
N ASN A 175 3.63 33.17 -2.27
CA ASN A 175 3.35 34.03 -1.13
C ASN A 175 4.13 35.32 -1.29
N SER A 176 3.55 36.45 -0.94
CA SER A 176 4.20 37.74 -0.92
C SER A 176 3.96 38.41 0.42
N ALA A 177 4.99 39.06 0.92
CA ALA A 177 4.94 39.90 2.11
C ALA A 177 5.52 41.27 1.77
N TYR A 178 4.82 42.32 2.13
CA TYR A 178 5.27 43.71 1.98
C TYR A 178 5.15 44.45 3.30
N SER A 179 6.20 45.15 3.69
CA SER A 179 6.21 46.01 4.87
C SER A 179 6.68 47.41 4.51
N PHE A 180 5.94 48.41 4.96
CA PHE A 180 6.29 49.81 4.83
C PHE A 180 6.65 50.40 6.21
N LYS A 181 7.88 50.87 6.35
CA LYS A 181 8.43 51.47 7.59
C LYS A 181 8.28 50.58 8.83
N GLY A 182 8.14 49.29 8.66
CA GLY A 182 7.85 48.34 9.75
C GLY A 182 6.50 48.54 10.46
N LYS A 183 5.64 49.44 9.96
CA LYS A 183 4.35 49.81 10.57
C LYS A 183 3.17 49.19 9.83
N TYR A 184 3.24 49.10 8.51
CA TYR A 184 2.17 48.56 7.69
C TYR A 184 2.67 47.27 7.02
N ILE A 185 1.98 46.14 7.28
CA ILE A 185 2.37 44.83 6.76
C ILE A 185 1.18 44.27 6.01
N VAL A 186 1.42 43.85 4.76
CA VAL A 186 0.43 43.17 3.92
C VAL A 186 1.02 41.84 3.47
N ASN A 187 0.25 40.74 3.65
CA ASN A 187 0.61 39.41 3.17
C ASN A 187 -0.47 38.94 2.22
N ALA A 188 -0.05 38.33 1.12
CA ALA A 188 -0.93 37.65 0.16
C ALA A 188 -0.35 36.32 -0.23
N GLY A 189 -1.20 35.30 -0.38
CA GLY A 189 -0.80 33.97 -0.78
C GLY A 189 -1.82 33.35 -1.73
N PHE A 190 -1.33 32.56 -2.67
CA PHE A 190 -2.12 31.78 -3.61
C PHE A 190 -1.51 30.38 -3.71
N ARG A 191 -2.37 29.36 -3.75
CA ARG A 191 -1.98 27.97 -3.99
C ARG A 191 -2.95 27.34 -4.99
N TYR A 192 -2.40 26.59 -5.92
CA TYR A 192 -3.12 25.74 -6.85
C TYR A 192 -2.68 24.30 -6.66
N ASP A 193 -3.63 23.39 -6.47
CA ASP A 193 -3.41 21.96 -6.36
C ASP A 193 -4.19 21.23 -7.46
N GLY A 194 -3.51 20.36 -8.21
CA GLY A 194 -4.05 19.50 -9.24
C GLY A 194 -3.77 18.02 -8.94
N SER A 195 -4.70 17.13 -9.31
CA SER A 195 -4.59 15.68 -9.16
C SER A 195 -5.03 14.96 -10.44
#